data_a3888c563d2a33ee98f2eecc1d99c5ae
#
_entry.id   a3888c563d2a33ee98f2eecc1d99c5ae
#
_cell.length_a   1.000
_cell.length_b   1.000
_cell.length_c   1.000
_cell.angle_alpha   90.00
_cell.angle_beta   90.00
_cell.angle_gamma   90.00
#
_symmetry.space_group_name_H-M   'P 1'
#
loop_
_entity.id
_entity.type
_entity.pdbx_description
1 polymer ?
#
loop_
_entity_poly.entity_id
_entity_poly.type
_entity_poly.pdbx_seq_one_letter_code
_entity_poly.pdbx_strand_id
1 'polypeptide(L)'
;MKHSTDYLSLIQSIPPHRTALVENGRFYTYGMLTREACRIRSLTPEPSVPSAAWIRAASVHGQLVQFLALSGTSHIPVIVPADMKYVPESLITEGIPAGACMGVLTSGSTGQPKLWFRTLDSWASFFPTQNAIFGMTAQTRLFAHGSLAFTGNLNLYLSLLSLGASIITASHVNPFVWCREIELHHADALYLIPSKLRLLAKYISHPSPDIKTILAGSQSLGHGDMVLLKAAYPDSCCFLY
;
A
#
# COMPACT_ATOMS: atom_id res chain seq x y z
N MET A 1 -10.48 -18.15 17.68
CA MET A 1 -9.56 -17.05 17.32
C MET A 1 -10.32 -15.75 17.50
N LYS A 2 -9.83 -14.79 18.31
CA LYS A 2 -10.42 -13.45 18.36
C LYS A 2 -10.25 -12.85 16.96
N HIS A 3 -11.34 -12.54 16.29
CA HIS A 3 -11.28 -11.80 15.02
C HIS A 3 -10.57 -10.47 15.31
N SER A 4 -9.50 -10.21 14.56
CA SER A 4 -8.86 -8.89 14.62
C SER A 4 -9.88 -7.84 14.24
N THR A 5 -9.99 -6.78 15.01
CA THR A 5 -10.96 -5.71 14.79
C THR A 5 -10.40 -4.56 13.98
N ASP A 6 -9.08 -4.54 13.78
CA ASP A 6 -8.37 -3.46 13.08
C ASP A 6 -7.06 -3.92 12.41
N TYR A 7 -6.52 -3.09 11.50
CA TYR A 7 -5.28 -3.39 10.80
C TYR A 7 -4.04 -3.32 11.70
N LEU A 8 -4.05 -2.52 12.76
CA LEU A 8 -2.93 -2.47 13.70
C LEU A 8 -2.78 -3.82 14.41
N SER A 9 -3.90 -4.43 14.83
CA SER A 9 -3.90 -5.74 15.45
C SER A 9 -3.38 -6.85 14.53
N LEU A 10 -3.62 -6.76 13.22
CA LEU A 10 -3.11 -7.74 12.25
C LEU A 10 -1.57 -7.75 12.21
N ILE A 11 -0.92 -6.61 12.35
CA ILE A 11 0.55 -6.52 12.27
C ILE A 11 1.26 -6.66 13.61
N GLN A 12 0.55 -6.54 14.74
CA GLN A 12 1.13 -6.65 16.08
C GLN A 12 1.67 -8.05 16.40
N SER A 13 1.16 -9.09 15.75
CA SER A 13 1.64 -10.46 15.90
C SER A 13 2.97 -10.74 15.16
N ILE A 14 3.38 -9.84 14.27
CA ILE A 14 4.61 -9.98 13.49
C ILE A 14 5.83 -9.64 14.38
N PRO A 15 6.93 -10.41 14.29
CA PRO A 15 8.11 -10.12 15.08
C PRO A 15 8.59 -8.67 14.93
N PRO A 16 8.74 -7.91 16.03
CA PRO A 16 8.91 -6.45 15.99
C PRO A 16 10.23 -5.98 15.35
N HIS A 17 11.24 -6.84 15.28
CA HIS A 17 12.53 -6.54 14.66
C HIS A 17 12.53 -6.66 13.12
N ARG A 18 11.51 -7.32 12.54
CA ARG A 18 11.43 -7.46 11.07
C ARG A 18 11.22 -6.09 10.42
N THR A 19 11.86 -5.91 9.26
CA THR A 19 11.62 -4.72 8.43
C THR A 19 10.21 -4.80 7.83
N ALA A 20 9.43 -3.73 8.00
CA ALA A 20 8.11 -3.57 7.42
C ALA A 20 8.14 -2.65 6.19
N LEU A 21 8.90 -1.55 6.29
CA LEU A 21 8.96 -0.54 5.24
C LEU A 21 10.39 -0.02 5.10
N VAL A 22 10.84 0.14 3.85
CA VAL A 22 12.01 0.92 3.49
C VAL A 22 11.53 2.07 2.61
N GLU A 23 11.68 3.31 3.07
CA GLU A 23 11.31 4.50 2.30
C GLU A 23 12.52 5.42 2.12
N ASN A 24 12.96 5.62 0.88
CA ASN A 24 14.16 6.41 0.54
C ASN A 24 15.41 5.95 1.32
N GLY A 25 15.63 4.65 1.43
CA GLY A 25 16.75 4.05 2.18
C GLY A 25 16.59 4.05 3.70
N ARG A 26 15.52 4.63 4.25
CA ARG A 26 15.24 4.60 5.69
C ARG A 26 14.41 3.38 6.06
N PHE A 27 14.88 2.62 7.06
CA PHE A 27 14.25 1.40 7.53
C PHE A 27 13.27 1.68 8.67
N TYR A 28 12.10 1.04 8.59
CA TYR A 28 11.09 1.02 9.63
C TYR A 28 10.71 -0.43 9.93
N THR A 29 10.89 -0.87 11.16
CA THR A 29 10.48 -2.20 11.58
C THR A 29 9.01 -2.25 11.95
N TYR A 30 8.43 -3.45 12.02
CA TYR A 30 7.07 -3.66 12.53
C TYR A 30 6.88 -3.06 13.93
N GLY A 31 7.87 -3.25 14.82
CA GLY A 31 7.85 -2.68 16.16
C GLY A 31 7.89 -1.15 16.17
N MET A 32 8.58 -0.50 15.21
CA MET A 32 8.58 0.95 15.06
C MET A 32 7.20 1.45 14.64
N LEU A 33 6.63 0.87 13.56
CA LEU A 33 5.30 1.23 13.08
C LEU A 33 4.23 1.05 14.16
N THR A 34 4.25 -0.09 14.85
CA THR A 34 3.29 -0.40 15.91
C THR A 34 3.38 0.58 17.09
N ARG A 35 4.60 0.86 17.59
CA ARG A 35 4.78 1.81 18.70
C ARG A 35 4.32 3.22 18.34
N GLU A 36 4.67 3.68 17.14
CA GLU A 36 4.30 5.02 16.68
C GLU A 36 2.78 5.13 16.48
N ALA A 37 2.14 4.12 15.87
CA ALA A 37 0.69 4.06 15.72
C ALA A 37 -0.03 4.04 17.08
N CYS A 38 0.42 3.21 18.04
CA CYS A 38 -0.13 3.18 19.38
C CYS A 38 0.00 4.53 20.10
N ARG A 39 1.16 5.21 19.94
CA ARG A 39 1.37 6.54 20.52
C ARG A 39 0.41 7.57 19.93
N ILE A 40 0.24 7.60 18.60
CA ILE A 40 -0.71 8.51 17.96
C ILE A 40 -2.13 8.21 18.46
N ARG A 41 -2.53 6.93 18.46
CA ARG A 41 -3.85 6.50 18.95
C ARG A 41 -4.12 6.98 20.39
N SER A 42 -3.14 6.84 21.29
CA SER A 42 -3.31 7.24 22.69
C SER A 42 -3.41 8.77 22.91
N LEU A 43 -2.93 9.55 21.94
CA LEU A 43 -2.98 11.02 21.98
C LEU A 43 -4.16 11.61 21.19
N THR A 44 -4.91 10.76 20.46
CA THR A 44 -6.05 11.18 19.63
C THR A 44 -7.34 10.92 20.40
N PRO A 45 -8.06 11.96 20.84
CA PRO A 45 -9.34 11.78 21.56
C PRO A 45 -10.37 11.11 20.62
N GLU A 46 -11.10 10.13 21.16
CA GLU A 46 -12.19 9.48 20.42
C GLU A 46 -13.36 10.44 20.21
N PRO A 47 -13.90 10.57 18.99
CA PRO A 47 -15.07 11.37 18.75
C PRO A 47 -16.33 10.66 19.29
N SER A 48 -17.33 11.44 19.67
CA SER A 48 -18.62 10.91 20.20
C SER A 48 -19.42 10.13 19.15
N VAL A 49 -19.19 10.41 17.87
CA VAL A 49 -19.77 9.70 16.72
C VAL A 49 -18.68 9.40 15.71
N PRO A 50 -18.79 8.28 14.93
CA PRO A 50 -17.82 7.99 13.89
C PRO A 50 -17.63 9.16 12.93
N SER A 51 -16.38 9.51 12.65
CA SER A 51 -16.03 10.63 11.77
C SER A 51 -14.87 10.26 10.83
N ALA A 52 -14.89 10.79 9.60
CA ALA A 52 -13.77 10.60 8.67
C ALA A 52 -12.56 11.42 9.13
N ALA A 53 -11.41 10.76 9.20
CA ALA A 53 -10.13 11.38 9.53
C ALA A 53 -9.24 11.45 8.27
N TRP A 54 -9.03 12.65 7.76
CA TRP A 54 -8.33 12.92 6.52
C TRP A 54 -6.80 12.92 6.71
N ILE A 55 -6.14 11.86 6.22
CA ILE A 55 -4.68 11.70 6.31
C ILE A 55 -4.01 12.39 5.13
N ARG A 56 -3.18 13.40 5.41
CA ARG A 56 -2.47 14.23 4.43
C ARG A 56 -0.94 14.14 4.54
N ALA A 57 -0.42 13.08 5.16
CA ALA A 57 1.02 12.91 5.28
C ALA A 57 1.69 12.78 3.89
N ALA A 58 2.81 13.46 3.71
CA ALA A 58 3.55 13.45 2.44
C ALA A 58 4.32 12.13 2.21
N SER A 59 4.81 11.49 3.28
CA SER A 59 5.54 10.22 3.22
C SER A 59 4.60 9.02 3.33
N VAL A 60 4.98 7.91 2.70
CA VAL A 60 4.27 6.63 2.83
C VAL A 60 4.29 6.15 4.28
N HIS A 61 5.44 6.29 4.97
CA HIS A 61 5.53 6.01 6.40
C HIS A 61 4.50 6.79 7.22
N GLY A 62 4.42 8.11 7.02
CA GLY A 62 3.45 8.94 7.74
C GLY A 62 1.99 8.59 7.42
N GLN A 63 1.68 8.25 6.16
CA GLN A 63 0.35 7.78 5.76
C GLN A 63 0.01 6.47 6.45
N LEU A 64 0.94 5.51 6.44
CA LEU A 64 0.75 4.18 7.02
C LEU A 64 0.57 4.23 8.54
N VAL A 65 1.42 4.96 9.25
CA VAL A 65 1.36 5.06 10.71
C VAL A 65 0.07 5.72 11.18
N GLN A 66 -0.36 6.82 10.53
CA GLN A 66 -1.63 7.47 10.85
C GLN A 66 -2.82 6.57 10.53
N PHE A 67 -2.79 5.87 9.37
CA PHE A 67 -3.82 4.90 9.03
C PHE A 67 -3.96 3.79 10.07
N LEU A 68 -2.84 3.18 10.48
CA LEU A 68 -2.82 2.13 11.51
C LEU A 68 -3.28 2.66 12.88
N ALA A 69 -2.91 3.87 13.24
CA ALA A 69 -3.32 4.50 14.49
C ALA A 69 -4.83 4.68 14.59
N LEU A 70 -5.47 5.07 13.49
CA LEU A 70 -6.91 5.38 13.45
C LEU A 70 -7.77 4.16 13.11
N SER A 71 -7.17 3.09 12.55
CA SER A 71 -7.89 1.85 12.23
C SER A 71 -8.50 1.23 13.50
N GLY A 72 -9.79 0.88 13.45
CA GLY A 72 -10.51 0.28 14.59
C GLY A 72 -10.88 1.26 15.71
N THR A 73 -10.78 2.56 15.46
CA THR A 73 -11.29 3.62 16.33
C THR A 73 -12.57 4.23 15.74
N SER A 74 -13.17 5.20 16.41
CA SER A 74 -14.27 5.99 15.83
C SER A 74 -13.82 7.02 14.79
N HIS A 75 -12.51 7.18 14.60
CA HIS A 75 -11.94 7.91 13.46
C HIS A 75 -11.76 6.96 12.28
N ILE A 76 -12.48 7.19 11.20
CA ILE A 76 -12.37 6.38 9.99
C ILE A 76 -11.26 6.96 9.09
N PRO A 77 -10.08 6.31 8.99
CA PRO A 77 -8.95 6.83 8.23
C PRO A 77 -9.26 6.89 6.74
N VAL A 78 -8.99 8.04 6.12
CA VAL A 78 -9.08 8.27 4.68
C VAL A 78 -7.80 8.96 4.21
N ILE A 79 -7.00 8.30 3.39
CA ILE A 79 -5.77 8.90 2.86
C ILE A 79 -6.14 9.75 1.65
N VAL A 80 -5.76 11.02 1.69
CA VAL A 80 -6.09 12.01 0.66
C VAL A 80 -4.94 12.13 -0.34
N PRO A 81 -5.22 12.09 -1.67
CA PRO A 81 -4.22 12.37 -2.69
C PRO A 81 -3.58 13.75 -2.49
N ALA A 82 -2.27 13.86 -2.77
CA ALA A 82 -1.53 15.10 -2.52
C ALA A 82 -2.00 16.29 -3.36
N ASP A 83 -2.56 16.04 -4.54
CA ASP A 83 -3.14 17.02 -5.45
C ASP A 83 -4.54 17.49 -5.04
N MET A 84 -5.23 16.74 -4.16
CA MET A 84 -6.54 17.11 -3.64
C MET A 84 -6.38 18.11 -2.48
N LYS A 85 -6.32 19.41 -2.80
CA LYS A 85 -6.15 20.48 -1.81
C LYS A 85 -7.35 20.61 -0.85
N TYR A 86 -8.54 20.36 -1.34
CA TYR A 86 -9.80 20.46 -0.60
C TYR A 86 -10.58 19.15 -0.72
N VAL A 87 -11.15 18.70 0.39
CA VAL A 87 -12.06 17.54 0.42
C VAL A 87 -13.49 18.11 0.52
N PRO A 88 -14.33 17.90 -0.50
CA PRO A 88 -15.70 18.39 -0.45
C PRO A 88 -16.49 17.75 0.70
N GLU A 89 -17.23 18.56 1.46
CA GLU A 89 -18.12 18.07 2.52
C GLU A 89 -19.20 17.13 1.97
N SER A 90 -19.60 17.34 0.71
CA SER A 90 -20.55 16.49 0.00
C SER A 90 -20.11 15.04 -0.20
N LEU A 91 -18.85 14.69 0.10
CA LEU A 91 -18.40 13.29 0.08
C LEU A 91 -18.97 12.43 1.20
N ILE A 92 -19.52 13.04 2.27
CA ILE A 92 -20.10 12.33 3.42
C ILE A 92 -21.58 12.71 3.56
N THR A 93 -22.36 12.51 2.51
CA THR A 93 -23.79 12.87 2.51
C THR A 93 -24.68 11.85 3.20
N GLU A 94 -24.31 10.58 3.17
CA GLU A 94 -25.12 9.46 3.69
C GLU A 94 -24.71 8.99 5.09
N GLY A 95 -23.77 9.71 5.73
CA GLY A 95 -23.19 9.29 6.99
C GLY A 95 -22.15 8.16 6.82
N ILE A 96 -21.59 7.71 7.94
CA ILE A 96 -20.59 6.62 7.96
C ILE A 96 -21.31 5.33 8.30
N PRO A 97 -21.26 4.29 7.44
CA PRO A 97 -21.89 3.01 7.73
C PRO A 97 -21.32 2.34 8.98
N ALA A 98 -22.19 1.63 9.72
CA ALA A 98 -21.78 0.84 10.88
C ALA A 98 -20.71 -0.19 10.48
N GLY A 99 -19.65 -0.32 11.31
CA GLY A 99 -18.56 -1.25 11.08
C GLY A 99 -17.53 -0.78 10.04
N ALA A 100 -17.67 0.44 9.49
CA ALA A 100 -16.63 1.02 8.64
C ALA A 100 -15.32 1.15 9.43
N CYS A 101 -14.21 0.71 8.84
CA CYS A 101 -12.88 0.80 9.45
C CYS A 101 -11.90 1.64 8.62
N MET A 102 -12.28 2.01 7.40
CA MET A 102 -11.52 2.89 6.51
C MET A 102 -12.41 3.47 5.43
N GLY A 103 -11.96 4.56 4.81
CA GLY A 103 -12.51 5.10 3.58
C GLY A 103 -11.47 5.15 2.47
N VAL A 104 -11.91 4.93 1.23
CA VAL A 104 -11.08 5.02 0.03
C VAL A 104 -11.67 6.01 -0.95
N LEU A 105 -10.82 6.86 -1.52
CA LEU A 105 -11.20 7.81 -2.57
C LEU A 105 -10.96 7.18 -3.94
N THR A 106 -11.93 7.30 -4.82
CA THR A 106 -11.80 6.87 -6.22
C THR A 106 -12.06 8.06 -7.14
N SER A 107 -11.34 8.13 -8.27
CA SER A 107 -11.66 9.09 -9.33
C SER A 107 -12.98 8.67 -9.97
N GLY A 108 -14.09 9.30 -9.62
CA GLY A 108 -15.37 9.01 -10.26
C GLY A 108 -15.29 9.22 -11.79
N SER A 109 -16.02 8.41 -12.56
CA SER A 109 -16.13 8.54 -14.02
C SER A 109 -16.63 9.92 -14.49
N THR A 110 -17.22 10.69 -13.58
CA THR A 110 -17.70 12.07 -13.77
C THR A 110 -16.68 13.15 -13.43
N GLY A 111 -15.42 12.76 -13.10
CA GLY A 111 -14.38 13.67 -12.64
C GLY A 111 -14.51 14.12 -11.18
N GLN A 112 -15.60 13.79 -10.51
CA GLN A 112 -15.77 14.05 -9.08
C GLN A 112 -15.29 12.84 -8.26
N PRO A 113 -14.46 13.03 -7.22
CA PRO A 113 -14.04 11.94 -6.36
C PRO A 113 -15.24 11.34 -5.63
N LYS A 114 -15.20 10.02 -5.43
CA LYS A 114 -16.17 9.29 -4.61
C LYS A 114 -15.47 8.69 -3.42
N LEU A 115 -16.11 8.78 -2.25
CA LEU A 115 -15.66 8.16 -1.02
C LEU A 115 -16.44 6.86 -0.79
N TRP A 116 -15.70 5.77 -0.60
CA TRP A 116 -16.26 4.46 -0.29
C TRP A 116 -15.78 4.01 1.09
N PHE A 117 -16.70 3.75 2.00
CA PHE A 117 -16.37 3.16 3.29
C PHE A 117 -16.28 1.63 3.17
N ARG A 118 -15.35 1.04 3.90
CA ARG A 118 -15.08 -0.39 3.90
C ARG A 118 -14.99 -0.91 5.33
N THR A 119 -15.49 -2.12 5.54
CA THR A 119 -15.25 -2.88 6.77
C THR A 119 -13.92 -3.63 6.64
N LEU A 120 -13.32 -4.04 7.77
CA LEU A 120 -12.11 -4.86 7.76
C LEU A 120 -12.35 -6.16 6.98
N ASP A 121 -13.47 -6.83 7.24
CA ASP A 121 -13.81 -8.08 6.57
C ASP A 121 -13.96 -7.91 5.05
N SER A 122 -14.66 -6.87 4.59
CA SER A 122 -14.85 -6.60 3.16
C SER A 122 -13.56 -6.30 2.40
N TRP A 123 -12.46 -6.06 3.12
CA TRP A 123 -11.16 -5.73 2.53
C TRP A 123 -10.13 -6.83 2.78
N ALA A 124 -9.95 -7.24 4.03
CA ALA A 124 -8.90 -8.17 4.43
C ALA A 124 -9.24 -9.65 4.19
N SER A 125 -10.52 -10.01 4.06
CA SER A 125 -10.92 -11.41 3.77
C SER A 125 -10.33 -11.93 2.46
N PHE A 126 -10.05 -11.03 1.51
CA PHE A 126 -9.46 -11.38 0.22
C PHE A 126 -7.93 -11.55 0.25
N PHE A 127 -7.23 -11.05 1.26
CA PHE A 127 -5.78 -11.08 1.34
C PHE A 127 -5.17 -12.48 1.20
N PRO A 128 -5.67 -13.54 1.87
CA PRO A 128 -5.10 -14.88 1.71
C PRO A 128 -5.15 -15.38 0.28
N THR A 129 -6.29 -15.21 -0.39
CA THR A 129 -6.47 -15.62 -1.79
C THR A 129 -5.58 -14.83 -2.73
N GLN A 130 -5.55 -13.50 -2.57
CA GLN A 130 -4.69 -12.61 -3.35
C GLN A 130 -3.22 -12.98 -3.22
N ASN A 131 -2.76 -13.17 -1.98
CA ASN A 131 -1.37 -13.51 -1.71
C ASN A 131 -0.98 -14.87 -2.28
N ALA A 132 -1.87 -15.87 -2.20
CA ALA A 132 -1.65 -17.19 -2.80
C ALA A 132 -1.55 -17.10 -4.34
N ILE A 133 -2.45 -16.35 -5.01
CA ILE A 133 -2.43 -16.16 -6.46
C ILE A 133 -1.12 -15.50 -6.92
N PHE A 134 -0.63 -14.51 -6.19
CA PHE A 134 0.58 -13.76 -6.56
C PHE A 134 1.88 -14.38 -6.02
N GLY A 135 1.80 -15.51 -5.31
CA GLY A 135 2.95 -16.17 -4.69
C GLY A 135 3.62 -15.35 -3.58
N MET A 136 2.85 -14.46 -2.94
CA MET A 136 3.35 -13.59 -1.87
C MET A 136 3.46 -14.35 -0.54
N THR A 137 4.56 -14.12 0.17
CA THR A 137 4.86 -14.75 1.46
C THR A 137 5.38 -13.72 2.47
N ALA A 138 5.62 -14.16 3.69
CA ALA A 138 6.28 -13.33 4.71
C ALA A 138 7.71 -12.91 4.33
N GLN A 139 8.35 -13.56 3.38
CA GLN A 139 9.69 -13.23 2.88
C GLN A 139 9.68 -12.26 1.71
N THR A 140 8.52 -12.02 1.12
CA THR A 140 8.37 -11.10 -0.04
C THR A 140 8.88 -9.70 0.29
N ARG A 141 9.60 -9.12 -0.65
CA ARG A 141 10.10 -7.74 -0.63
C ARG A 141 9.57 -7.03 -1.86
N LEU A 142 8.43 -6.35 -1.67
CA LEU A 142 7.76 -5.65 -2.75
C LEU A 142 8.36 -4.26 -2.97
N PHE A 143 8.83 -3.95 -4.16
CA PHE A 143 9.03 -2.57 -4.57
C PHE A 143 7.74 -2.01 -5.18
N ALA A 144 7.27 -0.88 -4.64
CA ALA A 144 6.12 -0.15 -5.14
C ALA A 144 6.36 1.36 -5.05
N HIS A 145 5.73 2.14 -5.92
CA HIS A 145 5.88 3.60 -5.93
C HIS A 145 4.54 4.30 -5.97
N GLY A 146 4.35 5.23 -5.06
CA GLY A 146 3.19 6.11 -4.98
C GLY A 146 2.53 6.13 -3.62
N SER A 147 1.58 7.05 -3.46
CA SER A 147 0.82 7.26 -2.23
C SER A 147 -0.13 6.09 -1.94
N LEU A 148 -0.41 5.84 -0.67
CA LEU A 148 -1.47 4.93 -0.21
C LEU A 148 -2.89 5.48 -0.46
N ALA A 149 -3.02 6.72 -0.94
CA ALA A 149 -4.29 7.23 -1.45
C ALA A 149 -4.77 6.44 -2.69
N PHE A 150 -3.85 5.79 -3.41
CA PHE A 150 -4.22 4.85 -4.48
C PHE A 150 -4.64 3.51 -3.87
N THR A 151 -5.86 3.10 -4.17
CA THR A 151 -6.50 1.90 -3.61
C THR A 151 -5.65 0.63 -3.77
N GLY A 152 -5.01 0.45 -4.93
CA GLY A 152 -4.13 -0.69 -5.20
C GLY A 152 -2.88 -0.70 -4.30
N ASN A 153 -2.23 0.46 -4.09
CA ASN A 153 -1.12 0.57 -3.14
C ASN A 153 -1.59 0.23 -1.73
N LEU A 154 -2.68 0.83 -1.26
CA LEU A 154 -3.21 0.59 0.08
C LEU A 154 -3.53 -0.89 0.30
N ASN A 155 -4.21 -1.53 -0.68
CA ASN A 155 -4.55 -2.94 -0.60
C ASN A 155 -3.29 -3.82 -0.48
N LEU A 156 -2.34 -3.67 -1.40
CA LEU A 156 -1.13 -4.49 -1.41
C LEU A 156 -0.27 -4.26 -0.16
N TYR A 157 -0.14 -3.02 0.31
CA TYR A 157 0.63 -2.73 1.52
C TYR A 157 -0.01 -3.41 2.74
N LEU A 158 -1.31 -3.24 2.96
CA LEU A 158 -1.99 -3.85 4.10
C LEU A 158 -1.96 -5.39 4.03
N SER A 159 -2.16 -5.96 2.84
CA SER A 159 -2.09 -7.38 2.60
C SER A 159 -0.71 -7.96 2.93
N LEU A 160 0.36 -7.37 2.39
CA LEU A 160 1.73 -7.82 2.60
C LEU A 160 2.20 -7.60 4.04
N LEU A 161 1.87 -6.47 4.65
CA LEU A 161 2.19 -6.22 6.04
C LEU A 161 1.49 -7.21 6.98
N SER A 162 0.26 -7.65 6.66
CA SER A 162 -0.41 -8.69 7.45
C SER A 162 0.28 -10.07 7.38
N LEU A 163 1.05 -10.35 6.31
CA LEU A 163 1.89 -11.53 6.17
C LEU A 163 3.24 -11.42 6.91
N GLY A 164 3.67 -10.22 7.26
CA GLY A 164 5.02 -9.98 7.76
C GLY A 164 6.06 -9.74 6.65
N ALA A 165 5.64 -9.42 5.43
CA ALA A 165 6.48 -9.06 4.29
C ALA A 165 7.09 -7.66 4.45
N SER A 166 7.98 -7.27 3.54
CA SER A 166 8.60 -5.94 3.52
C SER A 166 8.20 -5.17 2.28
N ILE A 167 8.07 -3.86 2.41
CA ILE A 167 7.76 -2.95 1.32
C ILE A 167 8.92 -1.98 1.14
N ILE A 168 9.33 -1.77 -0.10
CA ILE A 168 10.38 -0.85 -0.50
C ILE A 168 9.72 0.22 -1.37
N THR A 169 9.97 1.49 -1.09
CA THR A 169 9.41 2.60 -1.85
C THR A 169 10.36 3.79 -1.92
N ALA A 170 10.19 4.62 -2.94
CA ALA A 170 10.91 5.87 -3.10
C ALA A 170 9.92 7.00 -3.44
N SER A 171 10.17 8.18 -2.88
CA SER A 171 9.25 9.33 -3.03
C SER A 171 9.34 9.97 -4.43
N HIS A 172 10.51 9.94 -5.08
CA HIS A 172 10.73 10.59 -6.35
C HIS A 172 10.58 9.63 -7.54
N VAL A 173 10.07 10.14 -8.65
CA VAL A 173 10.03 9.43 -9.93
C VAL A 173 11.41 9.50 -10.58
N ASN A 174 12.31 8.61 -10.14
CA ASN A 174 13.66 8.49 -10.70
C ASN A 174 14.01 7.00 -10.86
N PRO A 175 14.05 6.48 -12.11
CA PRO A 175 14.28 5.08 -12.36
C PRO A 175 15.66 4.58 -11.91
N PHE A 176 16.69 5.42 -11.90
CA PHE A 176 18.01 5.05 -11.35
C PHE A 176 17.95 4.80 -9.83
N VAL A 177 17.21 5.66 -9.11
CA VAL A 177 16.97 5.46 -7.68
C VAL A 177 16.18 4.18 -7.47
N TRP A 178 15.15 3.92 -8.28
CA TRP A 178 14.36 2.70 -8.16
C TRP A 178 15.16 1.44 -8.40
N CYS A 179 15.97 1.39 -9.47
CA CYS A 179 16.86 0.25 -9.74
C CYS A 179 17.78 0.00 -8.53
N ARG A 180 18.41 1.06 -8.02
CA ARG A 180 19.28 0.96 -6.84
C ARG A 180 18.55 0.45 -5.59
N GLU A 181 17.36 0.96 -5.29
CA GLU A 181 16.57 0.51 -4.12
C GLU A 181 16.14 -0.95 -4.28
N ILE A 182 15.75 -1.36 -5.49
CA ILE A 182 15.38 -2.74 -5.82
C ILE A 182 16.57 -3.69 -5.57
N GLU A 183 17.74 -3.36 -6.10
CA GLU A 183 18.96 -4.17 -5.95
C GLU A 183 19.45 -4.19 -4.49
N LEU A 184 19.60 -3.01 -3.88
CA LEU A 184 20.14 -2.86 -2.51
C LEU A 184 19.30 -3.59 -1.47
N HIS A 185 17.99 -3.60 -1.65
CA HIS A 185 17.07 -4.22 -0.69
C HIS A 185 16.55 -5.57 -1.18
N HIS A 186 17.12 -6.11 -2.27
CA HIS A 186 16.78 -7.42 -2.82
C HIS A 186 15.28 -7.60 -3.02
N ALA A 187 14.62 -6.65 -3.70
CA ALA A 187 13.21 -6.81 -4.05
C ALA A 187 13.01 -8.05 -4.92
N ASP A 188 11.96 -8.81 -4.65
CA ASP A 188 11.56 -10.00 -5.41
C ASP A 188 10.20 -9.85 -6.09
N ALA A 189 9.49 -8.76 -5.77
CA ALA A 189 8.22 -8.40 -6.40
C ALA A 189 8.17 -6.91 -6.76
N LEU A 190 7.46 -6.59 -7.83
CA LEU A 190 7.21 -5.21 -8.29
C LEU A 190 5.70 -4.95 -8.36
N TYR A 191 5.28 -3.78 -7.91
CA TYR A 191 3.95 -3.24 -8.20
C TYR A 191 4.05 -1.82 -8.73
N LEU A 192 3.78 -1.65 -10.02
CA LEU A 192 3.84 -0.36 -10.70
C LEU A 192 2.79 -0.30 -11.83
N ILE A 193 2.41 0.90 -12.23
CA ILE A 193 1.63 1.08 -13.46
C ILE A 193 2.51 0.78 -14.70
N PRO A 194 1.93 0.34 -15.83
CA PRO A 194 2.69 -0.04 -17.04
C PRO A 194 3.72 0.98 -17.51
N SER A 195 3.40 2.27 -17.47
CA SER A 195 4.35 3.33 -17.88
C SER A 195 5.62 3.35 -16.99
N LYS A 196 5.49 3.12 -15.71
CA LYS A 196 6.62 3.03 -14.77
C LYS A 196 7.39 1.72 -14.90
N LEU A 197 6.70 0.60 -15.17
CA LEU A 197 7.35 -0.68 -15.49
C LEU A 197 8.21 -0.58 -16.74
N ARG A 198 7.68 0.03 -17.81
CA ARG A 198 8.46 0.31 -19.03
C ARG A 198 9.68 1.18 -18.76
N LEU A 199 9.50 2.22 -17.94
CA LEU A 199 10.58 3.11 -17.57
C LEU A 199 11.66 2.34 -16.80
N LEU A 200 11.28 1.58 -15.78
CA LEU A 200 12.21 0.79 -14.98
C LEU A 200 12.98 -0.23 -15.84
N ALA A 201 12.28 -0.99 -16.68
CA ALA A 201 12.89 -2.00 -17.55
C ALA A 201 13.89 -1.43 -18.57
N LYS A 202 13.78 -0.16 -18.94
CA LYS A 202 14.75 0.53 -19.81
C LYS A 202 16.03 0.96 -19.09
N TYR A 203 15.97 1.11 -17.76
CA TYR A 203 17.09 1.61 -16.98
C TYR A 203 17.82 0.52 -16.18
N ILE A 204 17.31 -0.71 -16.21
CA ILE A 204 18.03 -1.85 -15.64
C ILE A 204 19.30 -2.14 -16.46
N SER A 205 20.43 -2.25 -15.80
CA SER A 205 21.74 -2.45 -16.45
C SER A 205 21.93 -3.88 -16.96
N HIS A 206 21.33 -4.85 -16.29
CA HIS A 206 21.37 -6.27 -16.65
C HIS A 206 20.08 -6.95 -16.21
N PRO A 207 19.68 -8.07 -16.87
CA PRO A 207 18.50 -8.82 -16.45
C PRO A 207 18.56 -9.19 -14.97
N SER A 208 17.44 -9.00 -14.26
CA SER A 208 17.32 -9.33 -12.85
C SER A 208 16.44 -10.57 -12.67
N PRO A 209 17.04 -11.76 -12.45
CA PRO A 209 16.30 -12.98 -12.21
C PRO A 209 15.68 -13.04 -10.80
N ASP A 210 16.05 -12.12 -9.89
CA ASP A 210 15.54 -12.09 -8.53
C ASP A 210 14.06 -11.66 -8.48
N ILE A 211 13.59 -10.85 -9.42
CA ILE A 211 12.20 -10.48 -9.53
C ILE A 211 11.36 -11.67 -9.99
N LYS A 212 10.50 -12.17 -9.11
CA LYS A 212 9.61 -13.32 -9.36
C LYS A 212 8.19 -12.93 -9.72
N THR A 213 7.71 -11.80 -9.21
CA THR A 213 6.34 -11.35 -9.42
C THR A 213 6.29 -9.90 -9.86
N ILE A 214 5.54 -9.63 -10.94
CA ILE A 214 5.26 -8.27 -11.42
C ILE A 214 3.75 -8.09 -11.44
N LEU A 215 3.27 -7.11 -10.67
CA LEU A 215 1.88 -6.67 -10.66
C LEU A 215 1.78 -5.35 -11.43
N ALA A 216 1.07 -5.36 -12.54
CA ALA A 216 0.82 -4.17 -13.34
C ALA A 216 -0.55 -3.59 -12.98
N GLY A 217 -0.57 -2.39 -12.39
CA GLY A 217 -1.80 -1.76 -11.92
C GLY A 217 -2.47 -0.86 -12.94
N SER A 218 -3.80 -0.83 -12.91
CA SER A 218 -4.65 0.21 -13.53
C SER A 218 -4.71 0.27 -15.05
N GLN A 219 -3.82 -0.35 -15.79
CA GLN A 219 -3.77 -0.31 -17.27
C GLN A 219 -3.34 -1.67 -17.81
N SER A 220 -3.75 -1.99 -19.03
CA SER A 220 -3.31 -3.21 -19.72
C SER A 220 -1.84 -3.11 -20.16
N LEU A 221 -1.17 -4.26 -20.17
CA LEU A 221 0.15 -4.44 -20.80
C LEU A 221 -0.05 -4.90 -22.25
N GLY A 222 0.61 -4.23 -23.18
CA GLY A 222 0.67 -4.66 -24.58
C GLY A 222 1.72 -5.76 -24.79
N HIS A 223 1.71 -6.40 -25.95
CA HIS A 223 2.69 -7.44 -26.31
C HIS A 223 4.14 -6.93 -26.19
N GLY A 224 4.42 -5.72 -26.69
CA GLY A 224 5.75 -5.11 -26.58
C GLY A 224 6.20 -4.87 -25.14
N ASP A 225 5.26 -4.56 -24.25
CA ASP A 225 5.56 -4.42 -22.81
C ASP A 225 5.97 -5.75 -22.19
N MET A 226 5.25 -6.83 -22.55
CA MET A 226 5.57 -8.19 -22.06
C MET A 226 6.94 -8.64 -22.54
N VAL A 227 7.31 -8.39 -23.82
CA VAL A 227 8.65 -8.68 -24.36
C VAL A 227 9.72 -7.92 -23.58
N LEU A 228 9.52 -6.62 -23.36
CA LEU A 228 10.45 -5.78 -22.61
C LEU A 228 10.61 -6.25 -21.16
N LEU A 229 9.50 -6.52 -20.46
CA LEU A 229 9.54 -6.99 -19.08
C LEU A 229 10.18 -8.37 -18.97
N LYS A 230 9.93 -9.26 -19.91
CA LYS A 230 10.53 -10.61 -19.90
C LYS A 230 12.04 -10.58 -20.19
N ALA A 231 12.49 -9.63 -20.99
CA ALA A 231 13.94 -9.40 -21.20
C ALA A 231 14.61 -8.85 -19.93
N ALA A 232 13.95 -7.93 -19.21
CA ALA A 232 14.48 -7.33 -18.00
C ALA A 232 14.39 -8.28 -16.78
N TYR A 233 13.31 -9.06 -16.70
CA TYR A 233 12.96 -9.94 -15.54
C TYR A 233 12.59 -11.34 -16.04
N PRO A 234 13.58 -12.16 -16.46
CA PRO A 234 13.34 -13.41 -17.20
C PRO A 234 12.52 -14.44 -16.43
N ASP A 235 12.66 -14.48 -15.10
CA ASP A 235 12.00 -15.47 -14.23
C ASP A 235 10.67 -14.98 -13.63
N SER A 236 10.21 -13.79 -14.02
CA SER A 236 9.00 -13.20 -13.43
C SER A 236 7.71 -13.73 -14.04
N CYS A 237 6.67 -13.86 -13.19
CA CYS A 237 5.28 -13.95 -13.59
C CYS A 237 4.65 -12.55 -13.55
N CYS A 238 3.93 -12.17 -14.62
CA CYS A 238 3.25 -10.87 -14.72
C CYS A 238 1.75 -11.06 -14.54
N PHE A 239 1.16 -10.24 -13.67
CA PHE A 239 -0.27 -10.18 -13.41
C PHE A 239 -0.81 -8.79 -13.71
N LEU A 240 -2.02 -8.70 -14.22
CA LEU A 240 -2.81 -7.46 -14.26
C LEU A 240 -3.57 -7.33 -12.94
N TYR A 241 -3.44 -6.16 -12.30
CA TYR A 241 -3.98 -5.91 -10.97
C TYR A 241 -4.89 -4.68 -10.95
#